data_0fa496208e7dd7525dea77e4f61b9774
#
_entry.id   0fa496208e7dd7525dea77e4f61b9774
#
_cell.length_a   1.000
_cell.length_b   1.000
_cell.length_c   1.000
_cell.angle_alpha   90.00
_cell.angle_beta   90.00
_cell.angle_gamma   90.00
#
_symmetry.space_group_name_H-M   'P 1'
#
loop_
_entity.id
_entity.type
_entity.pdbx_description
1 polymer ?
#
loop_
_entity_poly.entity_id
_entity_poly.type
_entity_poly.pdbx_seq_one_letter_code
_entity_poly.pdbx_strand_id
1 'polypeptide(L)'
;MELVHIENPNFEIMQKIIELEESAFEGAGNVDLWIIKALIRYGMDFVVKEDNKIVCIVEYMQIFNKKSLFLYGISTLKEYRHKGYANFILNETEKLLKDLGYTEIELTVAPKNQIAIDLYKKHGYKQESFLKDEYGTGVDRFMMKKVL
;
A
#
# COMPACT_ATOMS: atom_id res chain seq x y z
N MET A 1 -11.57 14.54 -0.68
CA MET A 1 -10.65 13.43 -0.27
C MET A 1 -10.55 13.43 1.25
N GLU A 2 -10.98 12.38 1.89
CA GLU A 2 -10.91 12.19 3.33
C GLU A 2 -10.04 10.98 3.63
N LEU A 3 -8.95 11.17 4.43
CA LEU A 3 -8.10 10.07 4.89
C LEU A 3 -8.70 9.45 6.16
N VAL A 4 -8.84 8.14 6.18
CA VAL A 4 -9.35 7.39 7.33
C VAL A 4 -8.41 6.24 7.66
N HIS A 5 -7.97 6.16 8.92
CA HIS A 5 -7.27 5.01 9.46
C HIS A 5 -8.29 3.93 9.83
N ILE A 6 -8.13 2.73 9.32
CA ILE A 6 -9.01 1.60 9.61
C ILE A 6 -8.46 0.85 10.82
N GLU A 7 -9.09 1.03 11.96
CA GLU A 7 -8.68 0.38 13.22
C GLU A 7 -9.51 -0.86 13.57
N ASN A 8 -10.70 -0.97 12.98
CA ASN A 8 -11.62 -2.07 13.28
C ASN A 8 -11.91 -2.93 12.04
N PRO A 9 -11.41 -4.18 12.01
CA PRO A 9 -11.61 -5.07 10.87
C PRO A 9 -13.01 -5.73 10.89
N ASN A 10 -14.06 -4.96 10.73
CA ASN A 10 -15.38 -5.52 10.53
C ASN A 10 -15.53 -6.11 9.12
N PHE A 11 -16.43 -7.05 8.97
CA PHE A 11 -16.61 -7.82 7.74
C PHE A 11 -16.98 -6.94 6.54
N GLU A 12 -17.84 -5.94 6.72
CA GLU A 12 -18.27 -5.03 5.65
C GLU A 12 -17.10 -4.22 5.07
N ILE A 13 -16.26 -3.65 5.94
CA ILE A 13 -15.08 -2.89 5.52
C ILE A 13 -14.07 -3.80 4.82
N MET A 14 -13.80 -4.98 5.37
CA MET A 14 -12.87 -5.94 4.76
C MET A 14 -13.34 -6.37 3.36
N GLN A 15 -14.64 -6.61 3.17
CA GLN A 15 -15.17 -6.91 1.84
C GLN A 15 -14.98 -5.78 0.85
N LYS A 16 -15.27 -4.54 1.25
CA LYS A 16 -15.06 -3.37 0.39
C LYS A 16 -13.59 -3.19 -0.01
N ILE A 17 -12.66 -3.49 0.89
CA ILE A 17 -11.22 -3.47 0.60
C ILE A 17 -10.87 -4.56 -0.42
N ILE A 18 -11.33 -5.79 -0.22
CA ILE A 18 -11.09 -6.89 -1.15
C ILE A 18 -11.62 -6.58 -2.54
N GLU A 19 -12.85 -6.08 -2.65
CA GLU A 19 -13.46 -5.67 -3.92
C GLU A 19 -12.64 -4.59 -4.64
N LEU A 20 -12.11 -3.62 -3.89
CA LEU A 20 -11.23 -2.58 -4.42
C LEU A 20 -9.93 -3.18 -4.96
N GLU A 21 -9.28 -4.05 -4.19
CA GLU A 21 -8.04 -4.74 -4.56
C GLU A 21 -8.23 -5.63 -5.80
N GLU A 22 -9.28 -6.44 -5.83
CA GLU A 22 -9.62 -7.29 -7.00
C GLU A 22 -9.82 -6.45 -8.26
N SER A 23 -10.52 -5.34 -8.15
CA SER A 23 -10.72 -4.38 -9.24
C SER A 23 -9.40 -3.73 -9.70
N ALA A 24 -8.47 -3.49 -8.76
CA ALA A 24 -7.21 -2.83 -9.06
C ALA A 24 -6.19 -3.76 -9.73
N PHE A 25 -6.12 -5.01 -9.32
CA PHE A 25 -5.12 -5.98 -9.80
C PHE A 25 -5.63 -6.99 -10.83
N GLU A 26 -6.87 -6.86 -11.28
CA GLU A 26 -7.48 -7.74 -12.30
C GLU A 26 -7.31 -9.23 -11.99
N GLY A 27 -7.43 -9.60 -10.71
CA GLY A 27 -7.33 -10.98 -10.24
C GLY A 27 -5.92 -11.50 -9.96
N ALA A 28 -4.88 -10.68 -10.09
CA ALA A 28 -3.50 -11.05 -9.78
C ALA A 28 -3.03 -10.40 -8.47
N GLY A 29 -2.62 -11.20 -7.49
CA GLY A 29 -2.08 -10.71 -6.21
C GLY A 29 -3.15 -10.27 -5.21
N ASN A 30 -4.30 -10.91 -5.24
CA ASN A 30 -5.43 -10.58 -4.39
C ASN A 30 -5.14 -10.81 -2.91
N VAL A 31 -5.61 -9.88 -2.09
CA VAL A 31 -5.72 -10.07 -0.65
C VAL A 31 -7.00 -10.87 -0.33
N ASP A 32 -6.94 -11.67 0.72
CA ASP A 32 -8.10 -12.37 1.26
C ASP A 32 -8.49 -11.83 2.64
N LEU A 33 -9.59 -12.32 3.20
CA LEU A 33 -10.07 -11.90 4.51
C LEU A 33 -9.05 -12.11 5.64
N TRP A 34 -8.19 -13.13 5.51
CA TRP A 34 -7.20 -13.45 6.54
C TRP A 34 -6.08 -12.41 6.58
N ILE A 35 -5.53 -12.07 5.43
CA ILE A 35 -4.44 -11.09 5.38
C ILE A 35 -4.94 -9.68 5.68
N ILE A 36 -6.10 -9.29 5.16
CA ILE A 36 -6.70 -7.97 5.45
C ILE A 36 -6.95 -7.80 6.94
N LYS A 37 -7.49 -8.81 7.60
CA LYS A 37 -7.72 -8.76 9.05
C LYS A 37 -6.41 -8.59 9.83
N ALA A 38 -5.37 -9.30 9.42
CA ALA A 38 -4.05 -9.19 10.04
C ALA A 38 -3.42 -7.80 9.80
N LEU A 39 -3.52 -7.27 8.58
CA LEU A 39 -3.01 -5.94 8.23
C LEU A 39 -3.71 -4.83 9.04
N ILE A 40 -5.03 -4.88 9.17
CA ILE A 40 -5.78 -3.89 9.97
C ILE A 40 -5.42 -3.98 11.45
N ARG A 41 -5.29 -5.19 12.02
CA ARG A 41 -5.04 -5.36 13.46
C ARG A 41 -3.60 -5.14 13.88
N TYR A 42 -2.65 -5.58 13.07
CA TYR A 42 -1.22 -5.64 13.44
C TYR A 42 -0.34 -4.80 12.54
N GLY A 43 -0.86 -4.33 11.41
CA GLY A 43 -0.27 -3.33 10.55
C GLY A 43 -0.97 -1.98 10.72
N MET A 44 -1.02 -1.22 9.63
CA MET A 44 -1.77 0.04 9.55
C MET A 44 -2.35 0.17 8.15
N ASP A 45 -3.67 0.19 8.07
CA ASP A 45 -4.41 0.36 6.82
C ASP A 45 -5.10 1.73 6.81
N PHE A 46 -4.85 2.47 5.75
CA PHE A 46 -5.48 3.77 5.52
C PHE A 46 -6.27 3.75 4.22
N VAL A 47 -7.43 4.36 4.23
CA VAL A 47 -8.25 4.53 3.04
C VAL A 47 -8.52 6.00 2.76
N VAL A 48 -8.73 6.32 1.49
CA VAL A 48 -9.31 7.60 1.09
C VAL A 48 -10.76 7.37 0.71
N LYS A 49 -11.63 8.18 1.30
CA LYS A 49 -13.05 8.23 0.97
C LYS A 49 -13.36 9.45 0.12
N GLU A 50 -14.25 9.25 -0.83
CA GLU A 50 -14.92 10.27 -1.62
C GLU A 50 -16.42 9.95 -1.61
N ASP A 51 -17.26 10.89 -1.16
CA ASP A 51 -18.72 10.70 -1.01
C ASP A 51 -19.09 9.38 -0.28
N ASN A 52 -18.43 9.12 0.84
CA ASN A 52 -18.55 7.89 1.66
C ASN A 52 -18.11 6.57 0.98
N LYS A 53 -17.61 6.64 -0.25
CA LYS A 53 -17.04 5.47 -0.94
C LYS A 53 -15.54 5.36 -0.71
N ILE A 54 -15.03 4.18 -0.38
CA ILE A 54 -13.59 3.90 -0.35
C ILE A 54 -13.10 3.85 -1.80
N VAL A 55 -12.15 4.72 -2.15
CA VAL A 55 -11.64 4.86 -3.52
C VAL A 55 -10.17 4.55 -3.67
N CYS A 56 -9.42 4.60 -2.56
CA CYS A 56 -8.00 4.27 -2.53
C CYS A 56 -7.65 3.68 -1.17
N ILE A 57 -6.69 2.75 -1.14
CA ILE A 57 -6.16 2.15 0.08
C ILE A 57 -4.64 2.10 0.01
N VAL A 58 -3.99 2.21 1.17
CA VAL A 58 -2.60 1.84 1.39
C VAL A 58 -2.50 1.01 2.66
N GLU A 59 -1.68 -0.04 2.61
CA GLU A 59 -1.53 -1.02 3.67
C GLU A 59 -0.06 -1.11 4.08
N TYR A 60 0.20 -1.02 5.38
CA TYR A 60 1.54 -1.10 5.96
C TYR A 60 1.65 -2.25 6.95
N MET A 61 2.75 -2.99 6.86
CA MET A 61 3.13 -4.02 7.84
C MET A 61 4.31 -3.52 8.68
N GLN A 62 4.32 -3.84 9.96
CA GLN A 62 5.47 -3.58 10.81
C GLN A 62 6.59 -4.59 10.52
N ILE A 63 7.81 -4.09 10.43
CA ILE A 63 8.99 -4.94 10.38
C ILE A 63 9.46 -5.24 11.80
N PHE A 64 9.55 -6.52 12.15
CA PHE A 64 9.89 -6.96 13.49
C PHE A 64 11.23 -6.36 13.97
N ASN A 65 11.25 -5.84 15.20
CA ASN A 65 12.40 -5.20 15.85
C ASN A 65 13.01 -3.99 15.12
N LYS A 66 12.25 -3.33 14.24
CA LYS A 66 12.70 -2.13 13.54
C LYS A 66 11.65 -1.02 13.64
N LYS A 67 12.10 0.23 13.58
CA LYS A 67 11.22 1.40 13.35
C LYS A 67 10.99 1.63 11.86
N SER A 68 10.74 0.55 11.15
CA SER A 68 10.54 0.50 9.70
C SER A 68 9.23 -0.18 9.37
N LEU A 69 8.63 0.20 8.27
CA LEU A 69 7.42 -0.39 7.74
C LEU A 69 7.66 -0.97 6.35
N PHE A 70 6.94 -2.04 6.06
CA PHE A 70 6.77 -2.55 4.70
C PHE A 70 5.44 -2.05 4.14
N LEU A 71 5.47 -1.30 3.05
CA LEU A 71 4.28 -0.95 2.29
C LEU A 71 3.85 -2.21 1.53
N TYR A 72 2.82 -2.88 2.04
CA TYR A 72 2.31 -4.13 1.49
C TYR A 72 1.62 -3.92 0.15
N GLY A 73 0.79 -2.88 0.05
CA GLY A 73 0.04 -2.55 -1.16
C GLY A 73 -0.48 -1.13 -1.17
N ILE A 74 -0.69 -0.62 -2.36
CA ILE A 74 -1.45 0.61 -2.61
C ILE A 74 -2.33 0.39 -3.84
N SER A 75 -3.62 0.67 -3.70
CA SER A 75 -4.61 0.44 -4.74
C SER A 75 -5.60 1.57 -4.87
N THR A 76 -5.99 1.87 -6.10
CA THR A 76 -7.01 2.88 -6.41
C THR A 76 -8.03 2.29 -7.37
N LEU A 77 -9.32 2.45 -7.07
CA LEU A 77 -10.40 2.07 -7.96
C LEU A 77 -10.17 2.61 -9.38
N LYS A 78 -10.44 1.81 -10.39
CA LYS A 78 -10.11 2.11 -11.79
C LYS A 78 -10.64 3.46 -12.26
N GLU A 79 -11.89 3.79 -11.92
CA GLU A 79 -12.54 5.04 -12.27
C GLU A 79 -12.02 6.28 -11.50
N TYR A 80 -11.19 6.05 -10.47
CA TYR A 80 -10.56 7.09 -9.65
C TYR A 80 -9.06 7.25 -9.90
N ARG A 81 -8.48 6.46 -10.83
CA ARG A 81 -7.07 6.57 -11.20
C ARG A 81 -6.77 7.89 -11.89
N HIS A 82 -5.50 8.29 -11.86
CA HIS A 82 -4.98 9.53 -12.47
C HIS A 82 -5.61 10.84 -11.91
N LYS A 83 -6.30 10.76 -10.78
CA LYS A 83 -6.91 11.92 -10.09
C LYS A 83 -6.16 12.33 -8.82
N GLY A 84 -4.98 11.79 -8.59
CA GLY A 84 -4.10 12.19 -7.47
C GLY A 84 -4.31 11.46 -6.15
N TYR A 85 -5.22 10.49 -6.05
CA TYR A 85 -5.52 9.78 -4.80
C TYR A 85 -4.32 9.04 -4.22
N ALA A 86 -3.53 8.34 -5.06
CA ALA A 86 -2.32 7.65 -4.61
C ALA A 86 -1.25 8.62 -4.09
N ASN A 87 -1.07 9.78 -4.73
CA ASN A 87 -0.18 10.83 -4.23
C ASN A 87 -0.68 11.39 -2.89
N PHE A 88 -1.98 11.64 -2.77
CA PHE A 88 -2.58 12.16 -1.54
C PHE A 88 -2.39 11.20 -0.37
N ILE A 89 -2.75 9.93 -0.53
CA ILE A 89 -2.69 8.94 0.56
C ILE A 89 -1.23 8.73 1.01
N LEU A 90 -0.26 8.65 0.09
CA LEU A 90 1.15 8.52 0.45
C LEU A 90 1.65 9.77 1.21
N ASN A 91 1.36 10.99 0.72
CA ASN A 91 1.78 12.21 1.39
C ASN A 91 1.27 12.29 2.83
N GLU A 92 -0.01 11.99 3.03
CA GLU A 92 -0.62 12.13 4.36
C GLU A 92 -0.17 11.01 5.30
N THR A 93 -0.11 9.77 4.83
CA THR A 93 0.33 8.65 5.67
C THR A 93 1.81 8.73 6.02
N GLU A 94 2.68 9.12 5.09
CA GLU A 94 4.13 9.26 5.35
C GLU A 94 4.43 10.31 6.42
N LYS A 95 3.70 11.44 6.43
CA LYS A 95 3.80 12.44 7.51
C LYS A 95 3.40 11.84 8.86
N LEU A 96 2.24 11.19 8.90
CA LEU A 96 1.72 10.57 10.11
C LEU A 96 2.65 9.49 10.64
N LEU A 97 3.19 8.64 9.78
CA LEU A 97 4.12 7.58 10.14
C LEU A 97 5.45 8.14 10.70
N LYS A 98 5.94 9.22 10.11
CA LYS A 98 7.11 9.95 10.64
C LYS A 98 6.83 10.50 12.03
N ASP A 99 5.67 11.12 12.26
CA ASP A 99 5.27 11.67 13.56
C ASP A 99 5.10 10.57 14.61
N LEU A 100 4.71 9.35 14.21
CA LEU A 100 4.66 8.15 15.06
C LEU A 100 6.04 7.57 15.37
N GLY A 101 7.13 8.11 14.78
CA GLY A 101 8.51 7.70 15.04
C GLY A 101 9.05 6.61 14.14
N TYR A 102 8.36 6.27 13.06
CA TYR A 102 8.91 5.40 12.03
C TYR A 102 9.97 6.15 11.22
N THR A 103 11.02 5.45 10.83
CA THR A 103 12.21 6.07 10.18
C THR A 103 12.39 5.69 8.73
N GLU A 104 11.78 4.60 8.30
CA GLU A 104 11.96 4.08 6.95
C GLU A 104 10.72 3.31 6.48
N ILE A 105 10.45 3.38 5.20
CA ILE A 105 9.47 2.53 4.51
C ILE A 105 10.17 1.79 3.39
N GLU A 106 9.96 0.48 3.30
CA GLU A 106 10.39 -0.34 2.17
C GLU A 106 9.19 -0.97 1.46
N LEU A 107 9.35 -1.28 0.20
CA LEU A 107 8.33 -1.92 -0.62
C LEU A 107 8.97 -2.79 -1.71
N THR A 108 8.18 -3.67 -2.28
CA THR A 108 8.56 -4.37 -3.51
C THR A 108 7.62 -3.98 -4.65
N VAL A 109 8.15 -3.88 -5.85
CA VAL A 109 7.38 -3.51 -7.04
C VAL A 109 7.82 -4.35 -8.24
N ALA A 110 6.87 -4.75 -9.08
CA ALA A 110 7.17 -5.46 -10.31
C ALA A 110 8.00 -4.57 -11.26
N PRO A 111 9.09 -5.07 -11.88
CA PRO A 111 9.93 -4.27 -12.79
C PRO A 111 9.18 -3.68 -13.97
N LYS A 112 8.08 -4.30 -14.39
CA LYS A 112 7.23 -3.82 -15.49
C LYS A 112 6.20 -2.78 -15.07
N ASN A 113 5.97 -2.57 -13.77
CA ASN A 113 4.99 -1.62 -13.26
C ASN A 113 5.58 -0.21 -13.19
N GLN A 114 5.78 0.40 -14.36
CA GLN A 114 6.40 1.72 -14.48
C GLN A 114 5.59 2.81 -13.78
N ILE A 115 4.26 2.71 -13.80
CA ILE A 115 3.38 3.69 -13.14
C ILE A 115 3.63 3.72 -11.63
N ALA A 116 3.72 2.56 -10.99
CA ALA A 116 4.03 2.47 -9.56
C ALA A 116 5.47 2.91 -9.25
N ILE A 117 6.43 2.50 -10.07
CA ILE A 117 7.83 2.90 -9.91
C ILE A 117 7.98 4.43 -9.97
N ASP A 118 7.33 5.08 -10.92
CA ASP A 118 7.37 6.54 -11.08
C ASP A 118 6.68 7.25 -9.89
N LEU A 119 5.57 6.71 -9.40
CA LEU A 119 4.90 7.19 -8.19
C LEU A 119 5.85 7.13 -6.99
N TYR A 120 6.48 5.98 -6.74
CA TYR A 120 7.39 5.81 -5.61
C TYR A 120 8.63 6.70 -5.72
N LYS A 121 9.24 6.80 -6.91
CA LYS A 121 10.37 7.72 -7.14
C LYS A 121 9.99 9.17 -6.86
N LYS A 122 8.82 9.61 -7.29
CA LYS A 122 8.29 10.95 -7.00
C LYS A 122 8.16 11.22 -5.50
N HIS A 123 7.84 10.18 -4.72
CA HIS A 123 7.77 10.24 -3.25
C HIS A 123 9.12 10.05 -2.55
N GLY A 124 10.22 9.95 -3.30
CA GLY A 124 11.57 9.85 -2.73
C GLY A 124 12.03 8.42 -2.41
N TYR A 125 11.31 7.41 -2.86
CA TYR A 125 11.80 6.02 -2.79
C TYR A 125 12.92 5.80 -3.79
N LYS A 126 13.93 5.05 -3.37
CA LYS A 126 15.09 4.67 -4.20
C LYS A 126 15.14 3.16 -4.34
N GLN A 127 15.51 2.70 -5.52
CA GLN A 127 15.76 1.27 -5.75
C GLN A 127 17.04 0.84 -5.01
N GLU A 128 16.92 -0.15 -4.14
CA GLU A 128 18.03 -0.69 -3.34
C GLU A 128 18.57 -1.98 -3.95
N SER A 129 17.69 -2.87 -4.41
CA SER A 129 18.06 -4.18 -4.93
C SER A 129 17.05 -4.74 -5.92
N PHE A 130 17.50 -5.75 -6.67
CA PHE A 130 16.69 -6.60 -7.53
C PHE A 130 16.51 -7.97 -6.85
N LEU A 131 15.27 -8.39 -6.68
CA LEU A 131 14.89 -9.65 -6.03
C LEU A 131 14.41 -10.62 -7.11
N LYS A 132 15.29 -11.50 -7.55
CA LYS A 132 14.94 -12.51 -8.54
C LYS A 132 14.04 -13.58 -7.92
N ASP A 133 12.99 -13.98 -8.67
CA ASP A 133 12.06 -15.04 -8.27
C ASP A 133 11.42 -14.84 -6.88
N GLU A 134 11.22 -13.59 -6.46
CA GLU A 134 10.75 -13.23 -5.11
C GLU A 134 9.38 -13.86 -4.76
N TYR A 135 8.49 -13.96 -5.71
CA TYR A 135 7.17 -14.56 -5.55
C TYR A 135 6.96 -15.81 -6.42
N GLY A 136 8.06 -16.53 -6.71
CA GLY A 136 8.09 -17.71 -7.54
C GLY A 136 8.90 -17.53 -8.82
N THR A 137 9.14 -18.58 -9.56
CA THR A 137 9.97 -18.56 -10.77
C THR A 137 9.49 -17.53 -11.78
N GLY A 138 10.36 -16.59 -12.15
CA GLY A 138 10.06 -15.52 -13.09
C GLY A 138 9.25 -14.35 -12.51
N VAL A 139 8.92 -14.37 -11.22
CA VAL A 139 8.18 -13.30 -10.55
C VAL A 139 9.15 -12.42 -9.76
N ASP A 140 9.85 -11.58 -10.49
CA ASP A 140 10.89 -10.69 -9.95
C ASP A 140 10.30 -9.43 -9.33
N ARG A 141 11.06 -8.78 -8.44
CA ARG A 141 10.71 -7.49 -7.82
C ARG A 141 11.92 -6.57 -7.71
N PHE A 142 11.67 -5.26 -7.76
CA PHE A 142 12.58 -4.27 -7.20
C PHE A 142 12.23 -4.05 -5.73
N MET A 143 13.24 -4.02 -4.86
CA MET A 143 13.12 -3.49 -3.52
C MET A 143 13.39 -1.99 -3.58
N MET A 144 12.45 -1.19 -3.08
CA MET A 144 12.60 0.26 -2.98
C MET A 144 12.46 0.71 -1.52
N LYS A 145 13.19 1.74 -1.15
CA LYS A 145 13.20 2.28 0.22
C LYS A 145 13.14 3.79 0.24
N LYS A 146 12.53 4.32 1.29
CA LYS A 146 12.47 5.74 1.62
C LYS A 146 12.79 5.95 3.09
N VAL A 147 13.68 6.91 3.37
CA VAL A 147 13.88 7.46 4.72
C VAL A 147 12.84 8.55 4.96
N LEU A 148 12.13 8.46 6.08
CA LEU A 148 11.08 9.42 6.47
C LEU A 148 11.65 10.69 7.11
#